data_85fda74bb59c2e3e592754c253f25992
#
_entry.id   85fda74bb59c2e3e592754c253f25992
#
_cell.length_a   1.000
_cell.length_b   1.000
_cell.length_c   1.000
_cell.angle_alpha   90.00
_cell.angle_beta   90.00
_cell.angle_gamma   90.00
#
_symmetry.space_group_name_H-M   'P 1'
#
loop_
_entity.id
_entity.type
_entity.pdbx_description
1 polymer ?
#
loop_
_entity_poly.entity_id
_entity_poly.type
_entity_poly.pdbx_seq_one_letter_code
_entity_poly.pdbx_strand_id
1 'polypeptide(L)'
;DQICHAVAEIALQHPTLKVLFPVHLNPIIQAPVQRILGHLNNVMLTPPLDYLQMQQALVDAWLVLTDSGGLQEEAPTFNVPVLVLRDETERPEAIASGCATVIGANRQNIVNAVNRLLSDQLAYRRMQQAGNPFGDGRASQQIVARLEASFRASQSNNSIDVEVKKCG
;
A
#
# COMPACT_ATOMS: atom_id res chain seq x y z
N ASP A 1 18.30 9.85 6.09
CA ASP A 1 18.21 11.09 6.89
C ASP A 1 17.01 11.98 6.51
N GLN A 2 16.74 12.25 5.23
CA GLN A 2 15.66 13.16 4.79
C GLN A 2 14.28 12.73 5.32
N ILE A 3 13.94 11.45 5.20
CA ILE A 3 12.67 10.88 5.69
C ILE A 3 12.56 11.04 7.21
N CYS A 4 13.62 10.73 7.98
CA CYS A 4 13.60 10.87 9.43
C CYS A 4 13.39 12.34 9.85
N HIS A 5 14.05 13.28 9.18
CA HIS A 5 13.85 14.70 9.46
C HIS A 5 12.45 15.19 9.08
N ALA A 6 11.85 14.65 8.00
CA ALA A 6 10.47 14.95 7.65
C ALA A 6 9.49 14.43 8.72
N VAL A 7 9.67 13.19 9.16
CA VAL A 7 8.85 12.59 10.23
C VAL A 7 8.99 13.37 11.54
N ALA A 8 10.22 13.76 11.90
CA ALA A 8 10.45 14.58 13.10
C ALA A 8 9.73 15.93 13.02
N GLU A 9 9.81 16.60 11.89
CA GLU A 9 9.15 17.88 11.66
C GLU A 9 7.62 17.76 11.76
N ILE A 10 7.03 16.75 11.11
CA ILE A 10 5.60 16.46 11.18
C ILE A 10 5.17 16.17 12.62
N ALA A 11 5.93 15.34 13.35
CA ALA A 11 5.65 14.99 14.73
C ALA A 11 5.69 16.21 15.66
N LEU A 12 6.61 17.13 15.44
CA LEU A 12 6.71 18.38 16.21
C LEU A 12 5.60 19.38 15.85
N GLN A 13 5.24 19.50 14.58
CA GLN A 13 4.15 20.38 14.13
C GLN A 13 2.77 19.88 14.59
N HIS A 14 2.61 18.56 14.76
CA HIS A 14 1.34 17.91 15.09
C HIS A 14 1.49 16.98 16.29
N PRO A 15 1.59 17.49 17.53
CA PRO A 15 1.83 16.68 18.73
C PRO A 15 0.76 15.63 19.05
N THR A 16 -0.44 15.79 18.49
CA THR A 16 -1.55 14.84 18.65
C THR A 16 -1.47 13.66 17.67
N LEU A 17 -0.71 13.77 16.60
CA LEU A 17 -0.44 12.65 15.71
C LEU A 17 0.43 11.62 16.41
N LYS A 18 0.09 10.35 16.23
CA LYS A 18 0.93 9.22 16.64
C LYS A 18 1.58 8.63 15.39
N VAL A 19 2.89 8.48 15.43
CA VAL A 19 3.66 7.86 14.36
C VAL A 19 4.15 6.51 14.82
N LEU A 20 3.77 5.45 14.13
CA LEU A 20 4.36 4.12 14.26
C LEU A 20 5.44 3.96 13.20
N PHE A 21 6.67 3.70 13.62
CA PHE A 21 7.83 3.60 12.74
C PHE A 21 8.56 2.27 12.98
N PRO A 22 8.22 1.21 12.22
CA PRO A 22 8.99 -0.04 12.24
C PRO A 22 10.38 0.20 11.66
N VAL A 23 11.42 -0.08 12.45
CA VAL A 23 12.82 0.22 12.09
C VAL A 23 13.48 -1.02 11.53
N HIS A 24 14.08 -0.91 10.35
CA HIS A 24 14.86 -1.98 9.75
C HIS A 24 16.05 -2.36 10.64
N LEU A 25 16.37 -3.68 10.73
CA LEU A 25 17.41 -4.21 11.63
C LEU A 25 18.84 -3.80 11.27
N ASN A 26 19.07 -3.20 10.12
CA ASN A 26 20.39 -2.72 9.71
C ASN A 26 20.87 -1.58 10.63
N PRO A 27 22.02 -1.70 11.31
CA PRO A 27 22.57 -0.69 12.20
C PRO A 27 22.77 0.68 11.53
N ILE A 28 23.07 0.70 10.23
CA ILE A 28 23.23 1.94 9.45
C ILE A 28 21.92 2.75 9.42
N ILE A 29 20.76 2.06 9.47
CA ILE A 29 19.43 2.70 9.51
C ILE A 29 19.04 3.00 10.96
N GLN A 30 19.30 2.09 11.89
CA GLN A 30 18.89 2.25 13.29
C GLN A 30 19.50 3.48 13.96
N ALA A 31 20.80 3.72 13.74
CA ALA A 31 21.52 4.82 14.40
C ALA A 31 20.94 6.20 14.05
N PRO A 32 20.75 6.60 12.78
CA PRO A 32 20.12 7.87 12.45
C PRO A 32 18.65 7.94 12.89
N VAL A 33 17.87 6.86 12.77
CA VAL A 33 16.47 6.82 13.22
C VAL A 33 16.39 7.10 14.72
N GLN A 34 17.16 6.38 15.54
CA GLN A 34 17.18 6.56 16.98
C GLN A 34 17.63 7.96 17.38
N ARG A 35 18.66 8.50 16.72
CA ARG A 35 19.17 9.85 16.99
C ARG A 35 18.16 10.94 16.68
N ILE A 36 17.42 10.80 15.56
CA ILE A 36 16.52 11.86 15.06
C ILE A 36 15.11 11.72 15.68
N LEU A 37 14.62 10.49 15.85
CA LEU A 37 13.23 10.24 16.24
C LEU A 37 13.08 9.73 17.67
N GLY A 38 14.11 9.13 18.27
CA GLY A 38 14.01 8.41 19.54
C GLY A 38 13.67 9.25 20.77
N HIS A 39 13.72 10.59 20.65
CA HIS A 39 13.38 11.51 21.73
C HIS A 39 11.98 12.14 21.59
N LEU A 40 11.24 11.80 20.54
CA LEU A 40 9.91 12.35 20.27
C LEU A 40 8.83 11.48 20.92
N ASN A 41 8.03 12.06 21.81
CA ASN A 41 7.04 11.33 22.61
C ASN A 41 5.87 10.74 21.80
N ASN A 42 5.60 11.28 20.62
CA ASN A 42 4.53 10.84 19.73
C ASN A 42 5.02 9.98 18.56
N VAL A 43 6.30 9.58 18.58
CA VAL A 43 6.90 8.62 17.62
C VAL A 43 7.25 7.34 18.35
N MET A 44 6.62 6.24 17.94
CA MET A 44 6.87 4.91 18.45
C MET A 44 7.80 4.17 17.49
N LEU A 45 9.04 3.97 17.91
CA LEU A 45 10.01 3.14 17.19
C LEU A 45 9.83 1.69 17.61
N THR A 46 9.64 0.78 16.66
CA THR A 46 9.48 -0.66 16.90
C THR A 46 10.48 -1.46 16.07
N PRO A 47 10.80 -2.70 16.46
CA PRO A 47 11.37 -3.66 15.53
C PRO A 47 10.45 -3.86 14.31
N PRO A 48 10.94 -4.50 13.22
CA PRO A 48 10.07 -4.91 12.13
C PRO A 48 8.86 -5.67 12.64
N LEU A 49 7.68 -5.30 12.16
CA LEU A 49 6.43 -5.96 12.53
C LEU A 49 6.29 -7.27 11.78
N ASP A 50 5.70 -8.28 12.42
CA ASP A 50 5.22 -9.46 11.71
C ASP A 50 3.98 -9.13 10.85
N TYR A 51 3.53 -10.11 10.06
CA TYR A 51 2.40 -9.91 9.14
C TYR A 51 1.12 -9.45 9.86
N LEU A 52 0.74 -10.10 10.96
CA LEU A 52 -0.49 -9.77 11.68
C LEU A 52 -0.41 -8.40 12.35
N GLN A 53 0.74 -8.08 12.94
CA GLN A 53 1.00 -6.77 13.53
C GLN A 53 0.95 -5.66 12.48
N MET A 54 1.50 -5.91 11.27
CA MET A 54 1.44 -4.95 10.17
C MET A 54 0.00 -4.74 9.69
N GLN A 55 -0.78 -5.82 9.52
CA GLN A 55 -2.18 -5.70 9.13
C GLN A 55 -2.99 -4.89 10.16
N GLN A 56 -2.76 -5.15 11.47
CA GLN A 56 -3.42 -4.37 12.52
C GLN A 56 -3.01 -2.88 12.47
N ALA A 57 -1.73 -2.61 12.26
CA ALA A 57 -1.24 -1.24 12.12
C ALA A 57 -1.88 -0.53 10.92
N LEU A 58 -2.09 -1.23 9.80
CA LEU A 58 -2.76 -0.67 8.62
C LEU A 58 -4.24 -0.40 8.87
N VAL A 59 -4.95 -1.27 9.60
CA VAL A 59 -6.36 -1.05 9.99
C VAL A 59 -6.52 0.25 10.81
N ASP A 60 -5.56 0.52 11.69
CA ASP A 60 -5.60 1.68 12.59
C ASP A 60 -4.97 2.95 11.97
N ALA A 61 -4.32 2.81 10.82
CA ALA A 61 -3.61 3.92 10.18
C ALA A 61 -4.56 4.92 9.52
N TRP A 62 -4.24 6.20 9.69
CA TRP A 62 -4.85 7.29 8.92
C TRP A 62 -4.13 7.49 7.58
N LEU A 63 -2.80 7.32 7.55
CA LEU A 63 -1.94 7.53 6.37
C LEU A 63 -0.74 6.59 6.44
N VAL A 64 -0.29 6.11 5.31
CA VAL A 64 0.96 5.34 5.17
C VAL A 64 1.99 6.16 4.38
N LEU A 65 3.20 6.28 4.95
CA LEU A 65 4.41 6.76 4.27
C LEU A 65 5.30 5.54 4.03
N THR A 66 5.61 5.21 2.79
CA THR A 66 6.36 3.98 2.48
C THR A 66 7.16 4.05 1.19
N ASP A 67 8.26 3.32 1.14
CA ASP A 67 8.99 2.97 -0.08
C ASP A 67 8.78 1.50 -0.49
N SER A 68 8.01 0.72 0.31
CA SER A 68 7.71 -0.68 0.07
C SER A 68 6.61 -0.87 -0.96
N GLY A 69 6.86 -1.71 -1.99
CA GLY A 69 5.83 -2.13 -2.95
C GLY A 69 4.68 -2.90 -2.29
N GLY A 70 4.97 -3.76 -1.32
CA GLY A 70 3.95 -4.53 -0.59
C GLY A 70 2.96 -3.63 0.15
N LEU A 71 3.44 -2.63 0.88
CA LEU A 71 2.55 -1.71 1.59
C LEU A 71 1.71 -0.84 0.65
N GLN A 72 2.19 -0.56 -0.57
CA GLN A 72 1.39 0.11 -1.61
C GLN A 72 0.21 -0.75 -2.08
N GLU A 73 0.32 -2.09 -2.01
CA GLU A 73 -0.76 -3.03 -2.34
C GLU A 73 -1.70 -3.30 -1.16
N GLU A 74 -1.15 -3.37 0.05
CA GLU A 74 -1.88 -3.77 1.25
C GLU A 74 -2.72 -2.64 1.86
N ALA A 75 -2.17 -1.42 1.97
CA ALA A 75 -2.85 -0.29 2.61
C ALA A 75 -4.20 0.08 1.95
N PRO A 76 -4.35 0.07 0.62
CA PRO A 76 -5.63 0.34 -0.04
C PRO A 76 -6.75 -0.64 0.33
N THR A 77 -6.43 -1.87 0.76
CA THR A 77 -7.41 -2.85 1.25
C THR A 77 -8.17 -2.32 2.47
N PHE A 78 -7.54 -1.48 3.27
CA PHE A 78 -8.11 -0.84 4.46
C PHE A 78 -8.57 0.60 4.20
N ASN A 79 -8.61 1.04 2.94
CA ASN A 79 -8.91 2.41 2.54
C ASN A 79 -7.97 3.44 3.17
N VAL A 80 -6.69 3.09 3.32
CA VAL A 80 -5.66 3.96 3.86
C VAL A 80 -4.88 4.59 2.71
N PRO A 81 -4.85 5.94 2.61
CA PRO A 81 -4.04 6.64 1.62
C PRO A 81 -2.55 6.34 1.76
N VAL A 82 -1.84 6.28 0.63
CA VAL A 82 -0.41 5.99 0.59
C VAL A 82 0.37 7.14 -0.04
N LEU A 83 1.39 7.62 0.65
CA LEU A 83 2.41 8.52 0.10
C LEU A 83 3.70 7.72 -0.14
N VAL A 84 4.08 7.60 -1.40
CA VAL A 84 5.21 6.78 -1.83
C VAL A 84 6.49 7.61 -1.80
N LEU A 85 7.45 7.18 -0.97
CA LEU A 85 8.73 7.86 -0.72
C LEU A 85 9.81 7.46 -1.75
N ARG A 86 9.43 7.40 -3.01
CA ARG A 86 10.31 7.09 -4.16
C ARG A 86 10.08 8.11 -5.26
N ASP A 87 11.00 8.20 -6.21
CA ASP A 87 10.84 9.02 -7.42
C ASP A 87 9.95 8.33 -8.46
N GLU A 88 9.93 6.99 -8.44
CA GLU A 88 9.10 6.14 -9.29
C GLU A 88 8.49 5.00 -8.48
N THR A 89 7.40 4.41 -8.97
CA THR A 89 6.78 3.21 -8.38
C THR A 89 6.57 2.12 -9.42
N GLU A 90 6.73 0.88 -8.98
CA GLU A 90 6.38 -0.33 -9.75
C GLU A 90 4.88 -0.69 -9.62
N ARG A 91 4.07 0.20 -9.03
CA ARG A 91 2.63 0.03 -8.80
C ARG A 91 1.84 1.18 -9.42
N PRO A 92 1.89 1.33 -10.76
CA PRO A 92 1.20 2.41 -11.46
C PRO A 92 -0.32 2.37 -11.24
N GLU A 93 -0.90 1.19 -10.96
CA GLU A 93 -2.32 1.00 -10.68
C GLU A 93 -2.76 1.77 -9.43
N ALA A 94 -1.93 1.81 -8.38
CA ALA A 94 -2.22 2.57 -7.16
C ALA A 94 -2.28 4.08 -7.43
N ILE A 95 -1.41 4.56 -8.32
CA ILE A 95 -1.41 5.97 -8.72
C ILE A 95 -2.62 6.28 -9.61
N ALA A 96 -2.90 5.42 -10.59
CA ALA A 96 -4.02 5.58 -11.53
C ALA A 96 -5.38 5.54 -10.82
N SER A 97 -5.54 4.71 -9.78
CA SER A 97 -6.76 4.67 -8.95
C SER A 97 -6.89 5.90 -8.06
N GLY A 98 -5.79 6.55 -7.70
CA GLY A 98 -5.75 7.70 -6.81
C GLY A 98 -5.60 7.34 -5.32
N CYS A 99 -5.43 6.07 -4.94
CA CYS A 99 -5.20 5.66 -3.55
C CYS A 99 -3.76 5.93 -3.08
N ALA A 100 -2.82 6.11 -4.01
CA ALA A 100 -1.43 6.44 -3.72
C ALA A 100 -0.94 7.65 -4.52
N THR A 101 0.08 8.33 -3.98
CA THR A 101 0.77 9.45 -4.63
C THR A 101 2.27 9.32 -4.45
N VAL A 102 3.03 9.40 -5.54
CA VAL A 102 4.50 9.45 -5.51
C VAL A 102 4.94 10.86 -5.13
N ILE A 103 5.74 10.99 -4.07
CA ILE A 103 6.20 12.28 -3.52
C ILE A 103 7.71 12.41 -3.38
N GLY A 104 8.44 11.32 -3.63
CA GLY A 104 9.89 11.26 -3.42
C GLY A 104 10.28 11.18 -1.94
N ALA A 105 11.59 11.07 -1.71
CA ALA A 105 12.17 10.97 -0.36
C ALA A 105 12.68 12.32 0.19
N ASN A 106 12.34 13.43 -0.47
CA ASN A 106 12.75 14.76 -0.04
C ASN A 106 11.93 15.24 1.17
N ARG A 107 12.62 15.76 2.19
CA ARG A 107 12.00 16.25 3.43
C ARG A 107 10.82 17.19 3.19
N GLN A 108 11.01 18.21 2.37
CA GLN A 108 10.00 19.25 2.16
C GLN A 108 8.77 18.72 1.43
N ASN A 109 8.96 17.82 0.47
CA ASN A 109 7.85 17.19 -0.25
C ASN A 109 7.00 16.34 0.70
N ILE A 110 7.64 15.57 1.59
CA ILE A 110 6.95 14.74 2.58
C ILE A 110 6.13 15.60 3.54
N VAL A 111 6.75 16.62 4.13
CA VAL A 111 6.08 17.56 5.06
C VAL A 111 4.89 18.24 4.37
N ASN A 112 5.09 18.76 3.16
CA ASN A 112 4.05 19.44 2.40
C ASN A 112 2.88 18.49 2.06
N ALA A 113 3.17 17.25 1.63
CA ALA A 113 2.15 16.28 1.28
C ALA A 113 1.30 15.87 2.49
N VAL A 114 1.93 15.61 3.64
CA VAL A 114 1.22 15.28 4.88
C VAL A 114 0.38 16.47 5.36
N ASN A 115 0.95 17.67 5.41
CA ASN A 115 0.24 18.88 5.84
C ASN A 115 -0.94 19.20 4.92
N ARG A 116 -0.81 18.95 3.61
CA ARG A 116 -1.92 19.08 2.66
C ARG A 116 -3.06 18.15 3.01
N LEU A 117 -2.80 16.87 3.28
CA LEU A 117 -3.86 15.90 3.63
C LEU A 117 -4.48 16.20 4.99
N LEU A 118 -3.71 16.74 5.94
CA LEU A 118 -4.23 17.17 7.25
C LEU A 118 -5.16 18.39 7.15
N SER A 119 -4.85 19.32 6.25
CA SER A 119 -5.62 20.57 6.07
C SER A 119 -6.75 20.46 5.05
N ASP A 120 -6.62 19.60 4.04
CA ASP A 120 -7.60 19.38 2.97
C ASP A 120 -8.30 18.02 3.14
N GLN A 121 -9.38 18.03 3.92
CA GLN A 121 -10.17 16.84 4.17
C GLN A 121 -10.77 16.24 2.87
N LEU A 122 -11.02 17.07 1.86
CA LEU A 122 -11.57 16.60 0.59
C LEU A 122 -10.49 15.83 -0.20
N ALA A 123 -9.26 16.34 -0.24
CA ALA A 123 -8.13 15.62 -0.84
C ALA A 123 -7.88 14.28 -0.15
N TYR A 124 -7.89 14.26 1.18
CA TYR A 124 -7.76 13.02 1.95
C TYR A 124 -8.86 12.00 1.60
N ARG A 125 -10.14 12.43 1.64
CA ARG A 125 -11.27 11.55 1.34
C ARG A 125 -11.25 11.00 -0.09
N ARG A 126 -10.78 11.76 -1.06
CA ARG A 126 -10.62 11.27 -2.44
C ARG A 126 -9.65 10.11 -2.50
N MET A 127 -8.51 10.19 -1.81
CA MET A 127 -7.55 9.09 -1.75
C MET A 127 -8.12 7.88 -1.01
N GLN A 128 -8.78 8.12 0.13
CA GLN A 128 -9.39 7.08 0.96
C GLN A 128 -10.48 6.29 0.21
N GLN A 129 -11.25 6.96 -0.64
CA GLN A 129 -12.38 6.38 -1.39
C GLN A 129 -12.00 5.86 -2.78
N ALA A 130 -10.74 5.95 -3.17
CA ALA A 130 -10.26 5.56 -4.50
C ALA A 130 -10.36 4.05 -4.77
N GLY A 131 -10.53 3.24 -3.73
CA GLY A 131 -10.64 1.79 -3.81
C GLY A 131 -9.29 1.09 -3.98
N ASN A 132 -9.31 -0.23 -3.83
CA ASN A 132 -8.13 -1.07 -3.99
C ASN A 132 -8.02 -1.57 -5.44
N PRO A 133 -7.00 -1.15 -6.22
CA PRO A 133 -6.83 -1.59 -7.61
C PRO A 133 -6.26 -3.03 -7.71
N PHE A 134 -5.77 -3.60 -6.62
CA PHE A 134 -5.09 -4.91 -6.61
C PHE A 134 -6.03 -6.10 -6.38
N GLY A 135 -7.33 -5.85 -6.24
CA GLY A 135 -8.36 -6.88 -6.19
C GLY A 135 -9.07 -7.01 -4.83
N ASP A 136 -10.01 -7.92 -4.80
CA ASP A 136 -10.95 -8.15 -3.69
C ASP A 136 -10.69 -9.47 -2.94
N GLY A 137 -9.56 -10.14 -3.18
CA GLY A 137 -9.20 -11.43 -2.60
C GLY A 137 -9.88 -12.65 -3.26
N ARG A 138 -10.60 -12.47 -4.37
CA ARG A 138 -11.34 -13.55 -5.06
C ARG A 138 -10.61 -14.11 -6.28
N ALA A 139 -9.33 -13.84 -6.45
CA ALA A 139 -8.56 -14.27 -7.62
C ALA A 139 -8.61 -15.79 -7.84
N SER A 140 -8.48 -16.60 -6.79
CA SER A 140 -8.55 -18.06 -6.88
C SER A 140 -9.90 -18.54 -7.37
N GLN A 141 -11.00 -17.96 -6.91
CA GLN A 141 -12.36 -18.30 -7.34
C GLN A 141 -12.55 -17.95 -8.83
N GLN A 142 -12.08 -16.78 -9.25
CA GLN A 142 -12.15 -16.33 -10.65
C GLN A 142 -11.32 -17.23 -11.58
N ILE A 143 -10.12 -17.64 -11.13
CA ILE A 143 -9.26 -18.56 -11.89
C ILE A 143 -9.95 -19.91 -12.07
N VAL A 144 -10.48 -20.51 -11.00
CA VAL A 144 -11.19 -21.80 -11.06
C VAL A 144 -12.40 -21.71 -12.01
N ALA A 145 -13.22 -20.68 -11.88
CA ALA A 145 -14.38 -20.49 -12.75
C ALA A 145 -13.98 -20.36 -14.24
N ARG A 146 -12.87 -19.66 -14.54
CA ARG A 146 -12.33 -19.55 -15.89
C ARG A 146 -11.84 -20.89 -16.43
N LEU A 147 -11.11 -21.66 -15.62
CA LEU A 147 -10.62 -22.98 -16.01
C LEU A 147 -11.77 -23.95 -16.28
N GLU A 148 -12.78 -24.01 -15.42
CA GLU A 148 -13.98 -24.84 -15.63
C GLU A 148 -14.73 -24.47 -16.92
N ALA A 149 -14.91 -23.17 -17.18
CA ALA A 149 -15.57 -22.70 -18.39
C ALA A 149 -14.79 -23.11 -19.65
N SER A 150 -13.46 -22.95 -19.65
CA SER A 150 -12.58 -23.39 -20.75
C SER A 150 -12.66 -24.90 -20.99
N PHE A 151 -12.64 -25.67 -19.90
CA PHE A 151 -12.71 -27.13 -19.99
C PHE A 151 -14.04 -27.62 -20.56
N ARG A 152 -15.17 -27.05 -20.15
CA ARG A 152 -16.51 -27.37 -20.71
C ARG A 152 -16.61 -27.02 -22.20
N ALA A 153 -16.06 -25.85 -22.60
CA ALA A 153 -16.05 -25.45 -24.00
C ALA A 153 -15.21 -26.40 -24.89
N SER A 154 -14.09 -26.90 -24.38
CA SER A 154 -13.24 -27.87 -25.08
C SER A 154 -13.93 -29.26 -25.25
N GLN A 155 -14.71 -29.71 -24.26
CA GLN A 155 -15.45 -30.94 -24.33
C GLN A 155 -16.62 -30.87 -25.33
N SER A 156 -17.29 -29.73 -25.40
CA SER A 156 -18.41 -29.50 -26.35
C SER A 156 -17.91 -29.53 -27.81
N ASN A 157 -16.72 -28.99 -28.09
CA ASN A 157 -16.14 -29.02 -29.42
C ASN A 157 -15.69 -30.45 -29.85
N ASN A 158 -15.18 -31.26 -28.94
CA ASN A 158 -14.79 -32.64 -29.23
C ASN A 158 -16.01 -33.56 -29.46
N SER A 159 -17.19 -33.23 -28.93
CA SER A 159 -18.41 -34.02 -29.12
C SER A 159 -19.03 -33.85 -30.52
N ILE A 160 -18.80 -32.72 -31.18
CA ILE A 160 -19.30 -32.44 -32.54
C ILE A 160 -18.49 -33.20 -33.62
N ASP A 161 -17.19 -33.37 -33.42
CA ASP A 161 -16.31 -34.07 -34.37
C ASP A 161 -16.56 -35.61 -34.40
N VAL A 162 -17.15 -36.19 -33.38
CA VAL A 162 -17.45 -37.64 -33.32
C VAL A 162 -18.75 -37.99 -34.05
N GLU A 163 -19.71 -37.08 -34.13
CA GLU A 163 -20.99 -37.32 -34.85
C GLU A 163 -20.85 -37.22 -36.38
N VAL A 164 -19.95 -36.42 -36.90
CA VAL A 164 -19.74 -36.27 -38.34
C VAL A 164 -19.04 -37.49 -38.99
N LYS A 165 -18.37 -38.35 -38.23
CA LYS A 165 -17.69 -39.56 -38.75
C LYS A 165 -18.59 -40.81 -38.82
N LYS A 166 -19.89 -40.76 -38.43
CA LYS A 166 -20.79 -41.87 -38.48
C LYS A 166 -21.79 -41.88 -39.66
N CYS A 167 -21.75 -40.86 -40.51
CA CYS A 167 -22.61 -40.73 -41.69
C CYS A 167 -21.82 -40.74 -43.01
N GLY A 168 -20.88 -41.71 -43.18
CA GLY A 168 -20.17 -41.94 -44.42
C GLY A 168 -20.10 -43.41 -44.73
#